data_1dc3691b33b7d7890679828a9eae8ba1
#
_entry.id   1dc3691b33b7d7890679828a9eae8ba1
#
_cell.length_a   1.000
_cell.length_b   1.000
_cell.length_c   1.000
_cell.angle_alpha   90.00
_cell.angle_beta   90.00
_cell.angle_gamma   90.00
#
_symmetry.space_group_name_H-M   'P 1'
#
loop_
_entity.id
_entity.type
_entity.pdbx_description
1 polymer ?
#
loop_
_entity_poly.entity_id
_entity_poly.type
_entity_poly.pdbx_seq_one_letter_code
_entity_poly.pdbx_strand_id
1 'polypeptide(L)'
;MPKAATPPDVDTVFKAFSDRTRLRILNLLHSSQELCVCDIFEVLDLQQAKVSRHLAYLRRAGLVDTRRDGQWIYYRLSPASGSFHQKMLECISCCMSEVPELQTDRKRLDALPARCSDGGCC
;
A
#
# COMPACT_ATOMS: atom_id res chain seq x y z
N MET A 1 3.26 -9.60 18.97
CA MET A 1 3.65 -8.58 19.50
C MET A 1 3.94 -7.51 18.57
N PRO A 2 3.72 -6.51 18.96
CA PRO A 2 3.88 -5.47 18.09
C PRO A 2 5.29 -5.30 17.74
N LYS A 3 5.55 -4.97 16.55
CA LYS A 3 6.78 -4.58 16.20
C LYS A 3 7.20 -3.47 17.04
N ALA A 4 8.39 -3.46 17.36
CA ALA A 4 8.93 -2.40 18.10
C ALA A 4 8.54 -1.15 17.43
N ALA A 5 8.20 -0.20 18.14
CA ALA A 5 7.74 1.01 17.59
C ALA A 5 8.89 1.86 17.10
N THR A 6 9.76 1.29 16.32
CA THR A 6 10.86 2.03 15.74
C THR A 6 10.34 2.80 14.54
N PRO A 7 10.43 4.12 14.54
CA PRO A 7 9.95 4.88 13.40
C PRO A 7 10.81 4.58 12.17
N PRO A 8 10.24 4.62 10.98
CA PRO A 8 11.03 4.44 9.78
C PRO A 8 12.06 5.57 9.64
N ASP A 9 13.22 5.21 9.09
CA ASP A 9 14.23 6.20 8.76
C ASP A 9 13.72 7.20 7.75
N VAL A 10 14.08 8.44 7.92
CA VAL A 10 13.65 9.48 6.99
C VAL A 10 14.09 9.18 5.56
N ASP A 11 15.34 8.84 5.36
CA ASP A 11 15.82 8.55 4.01
C ASP A 11 15.23 7.28 3.44
N THR A 12 14.95 6.28 4.27
CA THR A 12 14.27 5.07 3.82
C THR A 12 12.87 5.41 3.32
N VAL A 13 12.16 6.27 4.02
CA VAL A 13 10.83 6.67 3.61
C VAL A 13 10.88 7.45 2.29
N PHE A 14 11.82 8.38 2.16
CA PHE A 14 11.93 9.12 0.90
C PHE A 14 12.27 8.19 -0.26
N LYS A 15 13.12 7.21 -0.04
CA LYS A 15 13.41 6.22 -1.09
C LYS A 15 12.17 5.44 -1.48
N ALA A 16 11.36 5.07 -0.50
CA ALA A 16 10.14 4.34 -0.78
C ALA A 16 9.18 5.16 -1.64
N PHE A 17 9.11 6.45 -1.38
CA PHE A 17 8.21 7.33 -2.14
C PHE A 17 8.76 7.72 -3.50
N SER A 18 10.01 7.41 -3.80
CA SER A 18 10.64 7.85 -5.05
C SER A 18 10.40 6.92 -6.22
N ASP A 19 9.64 5.84 -6.04
CA ASP A 19 9.33 4.91 -7.10
C ASP A 19 7.84 4.98 -7.44
N ARG A 20 7.51 5.12 -8.72
CA ARG A 20 6.13 5.29 -9.13
C ARG A 20 5.25 4.10 -8.74
N THR A 21 5.74 2.88 -8.90
CA THR A 21 4.95 1.69 -8.54
C THR A 21 4.67 1.67 -7.05
N ARG A 22 5.68 1.98 -6.23
CA ARG A 22 5.47 2.00 -4.79
C ARG A 22 4.50 3.12 -4.39
N LEU A 23 4.60 4.27 -5.05
CA LEU A 23 3.67 5.36 -4.77
C LEU A 23 2.23 4.94 -5.11
N ARG A 24 2.05 4.23 -6.23
CA ARG A 24 0.73 3.74 -6.61
C ARG A 24 0.18 2.76 -5.57
N ILE A 25 1.03 1.88 -5.06
CA ILE A 25 0.61 0.94 -4.01
C ILE A 25 0.21 1.70 -2.75
N LEU A 26 1.04 2.63 -2.32
CA LEU A 26 0.73 3.41 -1.12
C LEU A 26 -0.58 4.17 -1.28
N ASN A 27 -0.83 4.70 -2.46
CA ASN A 27 -2.08 5.40 -2.74
C ASN A 27 -3.30 4.49 -2.57
N LEU A 28 -3.22 3.26 -3.08
CA LEU A 28 -4.34 2.33 -2.93
C LEU A 28 -4.57 1.99 -1.46
N LEU A 29 -3.50 1.74 -0.73
CA LEU A 29 -3.61 1.39 0.69
C LEU A 29 -4.04 2.58 1.54
N HIS A 30 -3.72 3.78 1.11
CA HIS A 30 -4.13 4.99 1.81
C HIS A 30 -5.64 5.19 1.71
N SER A 31 -6.22 4.76 0.60
CA SER A 31 -7.64 4.96 0.36
C SER A 31 -8.51 3.80 0.84
N SER A 32 -7.89 2.71 1.30
CA SER A 32 -8.60 1.52 1.75
C SER A 32 -8.06 1.12 3.09
N GLN A 33 -8.83 0.33 3.85
CA GLN A 33 -8.32 -0.15 5.12
C GLN A 33 -7.32 -1.27 4.92
N GLU A 34 -7.64 -2.23 4.06
CA GLU A 34 -6.70 -3.27 3.71
C GLU A 34 -7.09 -3.87 2.37
N LEU A 35 -6.09 -4.42 1.69
CA LEU A 35 -6.29 -5.04 0.39
C LEU A 35 -5.45 -6.30 0.32
N CYS A 36 -5.94 -7.32 -0.37
CA CYS A 36 -5.10 -8.47 -0.66
C CYS A 36 -4.27 -8.19 -1.89
N VAL A 37 -3.18 -8.95 -2.06
CA VAL A 37 -2.25 -8.71 -3.14
C VAL A 37 -2.91 -8.84 -4.50
N CYS A 38 -3.90 -9.73 -4.64
CA CYS A 38 -4.54 -9.92 -5.94
C CYS A 38 -5.32 -8.70 -6.39
N ASP A 39 -5.96 -8.01 -5.46
CA ASP A 39 -6.65 -6.77 -5.82
C ASP A 39 -5.65 -5.68 -6.20
N ILE A 40 -4.53 -5.65 -5.51
CA ILE A 40 -3.51 -4.64 -5.79
C ILE A 40 -2.96 -4.83 -7.20
N PHE A 41 -2.50 -6.05 -7.54
CA PHE A 41 -1.87 -6.20 -8.86
C PHE A 41 -2.90 -6.13 -9.99
N GLU A 42 -4.14 -6.47 -9.72
CA GLU A 42 -5.18 -6.35 -10.73
C GLU A 42 -5.47 -4.88 -11.04
N VAL A 43 -5.61 -4.05 -10.00
CA VAL A 43 -5.86 -2.63 -10.19
C VAL A 43 -4.69 -1.96 -10.91
N LEU A 44 -3.48 -2.29 -10.51
CA LEU A 44 -2.30 -1.68 -11.09
C LEU A 44 -1.95 -2.25 -12.46
N ASP A 45 -2.54 -3.38 -12.82
CA ASP A 45 -2.26 -4.07 -14.08
C ASP A 45 -0.78 -4.40 -14.20
N LEU A 46 -0.24 -4.99 -13.14
CA LEU A 46 1.15 -5.40 -13.05
C LEU A 46 1.22 -6.86 -12.66
N GLN A 47 2.35 -7.48 -12.94
CA GLN A 47 2.56 -8.88 -12.55
C GLN A 47 2.63 -9.00 -11.04
N GLN A 48 2.11 -10.09 -10.51
CA GLN A 48 2.09 -10.33 -9.08
C GLN A 48 3.49 -10.29 -8.48
N ALA A 49 4.49 -10.89 -9.16
CA ALA A 49 5.85 -10.93 -8.62
C ALA A 49 6.41 -9.53 -8.44
N LYS A 50 6.12 -8.63 -9.37
CA LYS A 50 6.60 -7.26 -9.27
C LYS A 50 5.94 -6.54 -8.10
N VAL A 51 4.63 -6.67 -7.98
CA VAL A 51 3.90 -6.04 -6.88
C VAL A 51 4.37 -6.59 -5.54
N SER A 52 4.56 -7.91 -5.45
CA SER A 52 5.02 -8.54 -4.21
C SER A 52 6.39 -8.04 -3.78
N ARG A 53 7.30 -7.82 -4.74
CA ARG A 53 8.62 -7.29 -4.41
C ARG A 53 8.52 -5.88 -3.83
N HIS A 54 7.68 -5.05 -4.42
CA HIS A 54 7.50 -3.69 -3.92
C HIS A 54 6.81 -3.68 -2.56
N LEU A 55 5.85 -4.58 -2.35
CA LEU A 55 5.20 -4.69 -1.04
C LEU A 55 6.19 -5.13 0.03
N ALA A 56 7.08 -6.07 -0.32
CA ALA A 56 8.12 -6.49 0.62
C ALA A 56 9.06 -5.34 0.96
N TYR A 57 9.39 -4.51 -0.02
CA TYR A 57 10.22 -3.34 0.20
C TYR A 57 9.53 -2.38 1.19
N LEU A 58 8.26 -2.10 0.94
CA LEU A 58 7.49 -1.19 1.79
C LEU A 58 7.33 -1.74 3.20
N ARG A 59 7.19 -3.05 3.32
CA ARG A 59 7.06 -3.68 4.62
C ARG A 59 8.37 -3.55 5.41
N ARG A 60 9.51 -3.80 4.76
CA ARG A 60 10.81 -3.64 5.42
C ARG A 60 11.08 -2.19 5.78
N ALA A 61 10.55 -1.26 5.00
CA ALA A 61 10.71 0.16 5.29
C ALA A 61 9.82 0.64 6.44
N GLY A 62 8.92 -0.20 6.92
CA GLY A 62 8.06 0.17 8.03
C GLY A 62 6.81 0.93 7.64
N LEU A 63 6.48 0.93 6.35
CA LEU A 63 5.32 1.68 5.86
C LEU A 63 4.07 0.83 5.68
N VAL A 64 4.23 -0.48 5.60
CA VAL A 64 3.13 -1.40 5.31
C VAL A 64 3.18 -2.57 6.28
N ASP A 65 2.02 -2.96 6.79
CA ASP A 65 1.85 -4.14 7.65
C ASP A 65 1.05 -5.18 6.91
N THR A 66 1.16 -6.42 7.38
CA THR A 66 0.37 -7.52 6.82
C THR A 66 -0.49 -8.15 7.90
N ARG A 67 -1.58 -8.75 7.46
CA ARG A 67 -2.44 -9.56 8.31
C ARG A 67 -2.74 -10.85 7.57
N ARG A 68 -2.56 -11.96 8.24
CA ARG A 68 -2.87 -13.26 7.63
C ARG A 68 -4.21 -13.75 8.13
N ASP A 69 -5.03 -14.27 7.21
CA ASP A 69 -6.28 -14.90 7.56
C ASP A 69 -6.34 -16.20 6.77
N GLY A 70 -5.97 -17.31 7.41
CA GLY A 70 -5.84 -18.58 6.73
C GLY A 70 -4.73 -18.51 5.69
N GLN A 71 -5.08 -18.77 4.45
CA GLN A 71 -4.11 -18.70 3.36
C GLN A 71 -4.06 -17.32 2.70
N TRP A 72 -4.91 -16.39 3.15
CA TRP A 72 -4.99 -15.06 2.55
C TRP A 72 -4.10 -14.10 3.31
N ILE A 73 -3.41 -13.21 2.60
CA ILE A 73 -2.58 -12.18 3.20
C ILE A 73 -3.10 -10.83 2.74
N TYR A 74 -3.37 -9.97 3.70
CA TYR A 74 -3.88 -8.63 3.46
C TYR A 74 -2.80 -7.62 3.83
N TYR A 75 -2.77 -6.53 3.12
CA TYR A 75 -1.79 -5.46 3.32
C TYR A 75 -2.51 -4.18 3.69
N ARG A 76 -1.89 -3.40 4.56
CA ARG A 76 -2.44 -2.11 4.97
C ARG A 76 -1.29 -1.19 5.33
N LEU A 77 -1.56 0.12 5.36
CA LEU A 77 -0.55 1.06 5.80
C LEU A 77 -0.31 0.87 7.29
N SER A 78 0.97 0.95 7.69
CA SER A 78 1.32 0.95 9.10
C SER A 78 0.86 2.26 9.73
N PRO A 79 0.39 2.23 10.97
CA PRO A 79 0.03 3.49 11.64
C PRO A 79 1.24 4.42 11.73
N ALA A 80 0.99 5.71 11.63
CA ALA A 80 2.07 6.68 11.72
C ALA A 80 2.75 6.61 13.08
N SER A 81 4.08 6.57 13.07
CA SER A 81 4.86 6.44 14.28
C SER A 81 5.48 7.76 14.75
N GLY A 82 5.15 8.85 14.07
CA GLY A 82 5.66 10.17 14.44
C GLY A 82 5.19 11.20 13.46
N SER A 83 5.56 12.44 13.69
CA SER A 83 5.06 13.53 12.88
C SER A 83 5.55 13.48 11.44
N PHE A 84 6.80 13.07 11.22
CA PHE A 84 7.31 12.93 9.86
C PHE A 84 6.52 11.87 9.10
N HIS A 85 6.31 10.70 9.72
CA HIS A 85 5.57 9.61 9.09
C HIS A 85 4.15 10.07 8.76
N GLN A 86 3.52 10.78 9.71
CA GLN A 86 2.16 11.28 9.51
C GLN A 86 2.10 12.25 8.31
N LYS A 87 3.07 13.14 8.21
CA LYS A 87 3.10 14.09 7.11
C LYS A 87 3.33 13.40 5.77
N MET A 88 4.15 12.36 5.75
CA MET A 88 4.37 11.62 4.51
C MET A 88 3.10 10.89 4.06
N LEU A 89 2.33 10.35 5.00
CA LEU A 89 1.07 9.72 4.64
C LEU A 89 0.08 10.76 4.08
N GLU A 90 0.04 11.94 4.68
CA GLU A 90 -0.83 13.00 4.19
C GLU A 90 -0.41 13.45 2.79
N CYS A 91 0.89 13.39 2.50
CA CYS A 91 1.40 13.77 1.20
C CYS A 91 0.84 12.90 0.08
N ILE A 92 0.46 11.66 0.38
CA ILE A 92 -0.12 10.76 -0.63
C ILE A 92 -1.39 11.37 -1.22
N SER A 93 -2.23 11.96 -0.39
CA SER A 93 -3.45 12.61 -0.86
C SER A 93 -3.15 13.77 -1.80
N CYS A 94 -2.09 14.53 -1.49
CA CYS A 94 -1.70 15.63 -2.37
C CYS A 94 -1.16 15.10 -3.70
N CYS A 95 -0.41 14.01 -3.67
CA CYS A 95 0.10 13.41 -4.89
C CYS A 95 -1.02 12.96 -5.80
N MET A 96 -2.13 12.51 -5.23
CA MET A 96 -3.23 12.02 -6.05
C MET A 96 -3.78 13.11 -6.95
N SER A 97 -3.80 14.36 -6.49
CA SER A 97 -4.29 15.44 -7.33
C SER A 97 -3.31 15.88 -8.38
N GLU A 98 -2.02 15.55 -8.22
CA GLU A 98 -0.97 15.96 -9.14
C GLU A 98 -0.62 14.87 -10.15
N VAL A 99 -0.94 13.63 -9.85
CA VAL A 99 -0.53 12.49 -10.67
C VAL A 99 -1.78 11.76 -11.16
N PRO A 100 -2.15 11.93 -12.43
CA PRO A 100 -3.39 11.33 -12.93
C PRO A 100 -3.46 9.81 -12.79
N GLU A 101 -2.33 9.14 -12.85
CA GLU A 101 -2.28 7.70 -12.70
C GLU A 101 -2.84 7.24 -11.37
N LEU A 102 -2.62 8.00 -10.31
CA LEU A 102 -3.14 7.66 -9.00
C LEU A 102 -4.65 7.76 -8.95
N GLN A 103 -5.21 8.74 -9.67
CA GLN A 103 -6.67 8.87 -9.74
C GLN A 103 -7.29 7.72 -10.52
N THR A 104 -6.65 7.33 -11.60
CA THR A 104 -7.10 6.18 -12.38
C THR A 104 -7.11 4.91 -11.54
N ASP A 105 -6.03 4.71 -10.78
CA ASP A 105 -5.94 3.54 -9.90
C ASP A 105 -7.08 3.52 -8.88
N ARG A 106 -7.41 4.66 -8.31
CA ARG A 106 -8.51 4.76 -7.36
C ARG A 106 -9.84 4.38 -7.98
N LYS A 107 -10.09 4.85 -9.19
CA LYS A 107 -11.33 4.52 -9.88
C LYS A 107 -11.39 3.04 -10.19
N ARG A 108 -10.27 2.43 -10.59
CA ARG A 108 -10.25 1.00 -10.87
C ARG A 108 -10.47 0.19 -9.61
N LEU A 109 -9.92 0.64 -8.49
CA LEU A 109 -10.15 -0.04 -7.21
C LEU A 109 -11.62 0.00 -6.84
N ASP A 110 -12.24 1.15 -6.98
CA ASP A 110 -13.66 1.31 -6.62
C ASP A 110 -14.57 0.45 -7.50
N ALA A 111 -14.12 0.12 -8.71
CA ALA A 111 -14.91 -0.69 -9.63
C ALA A 111 -14.75 -2.20 -9.41
N LEU A 112 -13.80 -2.62 -8.57
CA LEU A 112 -13.60 -4.05 -8.33
C LEU A 112 -14.72 -4.62 -7.48
N PRO A 113 -15.18 -5.83 -7.79
CA PRO A 113 -16.09 -6.52 -6.89
C PRO A 113 -15.36 -6.88 -5.60
N ALA A 114 -16.10 -7.03 -4.52
CA ALA A 114 -15.52 -7.33 -3.21
C ALA A 114 -15.19 -8.81 -3.11
N ARG A 115 -14.22 -9.27 -3.88
CA ARG A 115 -13.91 -10.69 -3.96
C ARG A 115 -13.22 -11.23 -2.73
N CYS A 116 -12.31 -10.45 -2.21
CA CYS A 116 -11.51 -10.94 -1.09
C CYS A 116 -12.31 -11.02 0.20
N SER A 117 -13.33 -10.22 0.32
CA SER A 117 -14.16 -10.30 1.52
C SER A 117 -14.90 -11.61 1.60
N ASP A 118 -15.03 -12.31 0.49
CA ASP A 118 -15.65 -13.63 0.48
C ASP A 118 -14.64 -14.75 0.57
N GLY A 119 -13.37 -14.41 0.73
CA GLY A 119 -12.34 -15.41 0.85
C GLY A 119 -11.97 -16.09 -0.44
N GLY A 120 -12.41 -15.58 -1.57
CA GLY A 120 -12.18 -16.24 -2.83
C GLY A 120 -11.38 -15.45 -3.82
N CYS A 121 -10.63 -14.46 -3.39
CA CYS A 121 -10.03 -13.56 -4.35
C CYS A 121 -8.77 -14.09 -4.99
N CYS A 122 -8.07 -14.93 -4.33
CA CYS A 122 -6.83 -15.43 -4.88
C CYS A 122 -6.80 -16.95 -4.85
#